data_780c61f1b80ca06cbf596949aceb27a6
#
_entry.id   780c61f1b80ca06cbf596949aceb27a6
#
_cell.length_a   1.000
_cell.length_b   1.000
_cell.length_c   1.000
_cell.angle_alpha   90.00
_cell.angle_beta   90.00
_cell.angle_gamma   90.00
#
_symmetry.space_group_name_H-M   'P 1'
#
loop_
_entity.id
_entity.type
_entity.pdbx_description
1 polymer ?
#
loop_
_entity_poly.entity_id
_entity_poly.type
_entity_poly.pdbx_seq_one_letter_code
_entity_poly.pdbx_strand_id
1 'polypeptide(L)'
;MNPATPHRIDVHHHFFPPGYVSALHRLGIVKTGGVPLPHWSADQTLALMDRQGIATSILSISAPGAYFGDVGLAQELARQCNEFSADLIKAYPGRFGAFAVLPLPDVGAALAELTHALDNLHLDGVVLMTNVEGRYLGEPVFDPILAELNRRRVPTFVHPTSTEDGAAGHSGSSSRVPYPFDSILLKFRKTAVVDLPVSMVDWPFDTTKAVAHLLVGGALKRFPHIPFILSHAGGAVPYLAWRLALFQERLDPQLSDIAIHGREMLTHKFSRGPLEESARGLDLLRRLYFDTAFSATPYVFGSLLALVDTSHILFGTDLGVAAEFVAAQTVRGIAEEPGISQDGRLAIERDSALSLFPRLRGVPVSPAGL
;
A
#
# COMPACT_ATOMS: atom_id res chain seq x y z
N MET A 1 15.67 -30.83 3.15
CA MET A 1 14.70 -30.23 4.10
C MET A 1 13.33 -30.44 3.47
N ASN A 2 12.38 -31.05 4.19
CA ASN A 2 10.99 -31.04 3.73
C ASN A 2 10.56 -29.57 3.56
N PRO A 3 9.99 -29.18 2.43
CA PRO A 3 9.45 -27.84 2.31
C PRO A 3 8.44 -27.65 3.45
N ALA A 4 8.62 -26.61 4.26
CA ALA A 4 7.66 -26.28 5.29
C ALA A 4 6.28 -26.09 4.63
N THR A 5 5.22 -26.62 5.26
CA THR A 5 3.84 -26.45 4.76
C THR A 5 3.59 -24.94 4.57
N PRO A 6 3.09 -24.50 3.40
CA PRO A 6 2.78 -23.12 3.15
C PRO A 6 1.83 -22.58 4.23
N HIS A 7 2.17 -21.46 4.86
CA HIS A 7 1.36 -20.90 5.96
C HIS A 7 1.23 -19.39 5.91
N ARG A 8 2.06 -18.68 5.12
CA ARG A 8 2.07 -17.23 5.03
C ARG A 8 0.84 -16.70 4.34
N ILE A 9 0.35 -15.57 4.81
CA ILE A 9 -0.70 -14.79 4.13
C ILE A 9 -0.05 -13.50 3.64
N ASP A 10 0.10 -13.42 2.31
CA ASP A 10 0.70 -12.28 1.63
C ASP A 10 -0.38 -11.23 1.35
N VAL A 11 -0.34 -10.09 2.04
CA VAL A 11 -1.32 -9.01 1.88
C VAL A 11 -0.92 -7.98 0.82
N HIS A 12 0.25 -8.14 0.19
CA HIS A 12 0.74 -7.24 -0.84
C HIS A 12 1.21 -8.04 -2.06
N HIS A 13 0.27 -8.38 -2.90
CA HIS A 13 0.50 -9.15 -4.11
C HIS A 13 -0.28 -8.55 -5.27
N HIS A 14 0.43 -8.21 -6.35
CA HIS A 14 -0.20 -7.57 -7.50
C HIS A 14 -0.63 -8.58 -8.55
N PHE A 15 -1.74 -8.27 -9.22
CA PHE A 15 -2.24 -9.01 -10.35
C PHE A 15 -2.59 -8.05 -11.50
N PHE A 16 -2.57 -8.58 -12.70
CA PHE A 16 -2.77 -7.81 -13.92
C PHE A 16 -3.76 -8.52 -14.84
N PRO A 17 -5.08 -8.27 -14.67
CA PRO A 17 -6.10 -8.86 -15.53
C PRO A 17 -5.85 -8.51 -17.01
N PRO A 18 -6.05 -9.45 -17.96
CA PRO A 18 -5.78 -9.19 -19.38
C PRO A 18 -6.53 -7.98 -19.94
N GLY A 19 -7.79 -7.77 -19.52
CA GLY A 19 -8.59 -6.60 -19.92
C GLY A 19 -7.99 -5.29 -19.43
N TYR A 20 -7.52 -5.26 -18.20
CA TYR A 20 -6.83 -4.11 -17.60
C TYR A 20 -5.53 -3.79 -18.33
N VAL A 21 -4.66 -4.79 -18.58
CA VAL A 21 -3.41 -4.62 -19.33
C VAL A 21 -3.69 -4.10 -20.74
N SER A 22 -4.72 -4.65 -21.41
CA SER A 22 -5.13 -4.19 -22.75
C SER A 22 -5.59 -2.73 -22.74
N ALA A 23 -6.28 -2.28 -21.69
CA ALA A 23 -6.68 -0.89 -21.55
C ALA A 23 -5.46 0.02 -21.31
N LEU A 24 -4.52 -0.38 -20.45
CA LEU A 24 -3.28 0.36 -20.22
C LEU A 24 -2.49 0.54 -21.53
N HIS A 25 -2.34 -0.53 -22.32
CA HIS A 25 -1.65 -0.45 -23.62
C HIS A 25 -2.36 0.49 -24.61
N ARG A 26 -3.72 0.50 -24.66
CA ARG A 26 -4.46 1.45 -25.50
C ARG A 26 -4.21 2.92 -25.08
N LEU A 27 -3.96 3.15 -23.80
CA LEU A 27 -3.59 4.47 -23.25
C LEU A 27 -2.09 4.80 -23.41
N GLY A 28 -1.29 3.89 -24.00
CA GLY A 28 0.16 4.07 -24.12
C GLY A 28 0.93 3.82 -22.84
N ILE A 29 0.30 3.26 -21.81
CA ILE A 29 0.92 2.95 -20.52
C ILE A 29 1.51 1.53 -20.62
N VAL A 30 2.83 1.45 -20.59
CA VAL A 30 3.60 0.19 -20.74
C VAL A 30 4.48 -0.12 -19.51
N LYS A 31 4.39 0.72 -18.48
CA LYS A 31 5.17 0.61 -17.23
C LYS A 31 4.30 0.90 -16.01
N THR A 32 4.69 0.32 -14.87
CA THR A 32 4.18 0.66 -13.53
C THR A 32 5.37 0.87 -12.61
N GLY A 33 5.38 1.95 -11.81
CA GLY A 33 6.49 2.25 -10.90
C GLY A 33 7.87 2.37 -11.55
N GLY A 34 7.93 2.65 -12.86
CA GLY A 34 9.18 2.73 -13.62
C GLY A 34 9.63 1.39 -14.24
N VAL A 35 8.97 0.27 -13.95
CA VAL A 35 9.27 -1.05 -14.55
C VAL A 35 8.24 -1.44 -15.61
N PRO A 36 8.58 -2.25 -16.62
CA PRO A 36 7.62 -2.75 -17.61
C PRO A 36 6.44 -3.45 -16.95
N LEU A 37 5.23 -3.31 -17.53
CA LEU A 37 4.07 -4.08 -17.08
C LEU A 37 4.39 -5.58 -17.12
N PRO A 38 4.17 -6.33 -16.03
CA PRO A 38 4.50 -7.73 -15.97
C PRO A 38 3.50 -8.57 -16.76
N HIS A 39 3.98 -9.68 -17.29
CA HIS A 39 3.10 -10.74 -17.79
C HIS A 39 2.64 -11.56 -16.58
N TRP A 40 1.36 -11.46 -16.25
CA TRP A 40 0.78 -12.11 -15.08
C TRP A 40 -0.09 -13.31 -15.48
N SER A 41 -0.01 -14.41 -14.71
CA SER A 41 -0.96 -15.52 -14.78
C SER A 41 -1.14 -16.17 -13.40
N ALA A 42 -2.31 -16.77 -13.18
CA ALA A 42 -2.60 -17.48 -11.94
C ALA A 42 -1.61 -18.63 -11.69
N ASP A 43 -1.29 -19.41 -12.70
CA ASP A 43 -0.36 -20.56 -12.58
C ASP A 43 1.05 -20.13 -12.15
N GLN A 44 1.57 -19.06 -12.78
CA GLN A 44 2.87 -18.51 -12.37
C GLN A 44 2.84 -17.98 -10.94
N THR A 45 1.78 -17.29 -10.57
CA THR A 45 1.57 -16.77 -9.20
C THR A 45 1.51 -17.91 -8.20
N LEU A 46 0.73 -18.95 -8.44
CA LEU A 46 0.63 -20.13 -7.56
C LEU A 46 1.99 -20.83 -7.40
N ALA A 47 2.73 -21.00 -8.50
CA ALA A 47 4.06 -21.59 -8.44
C ALA A 47 5.06 -20.74 -7.63
N LEU A 48 4.97 -19.39 -7.71
CA LEU A 48 5.77 -18.47 -6.89
C LEU A 48 5.38 -18.58 -5.41
N MET A 49 4.08 -18.56 -5.11
CA MET A 49 3.56 -18.71 -3.76
C MET A 49 4.06 -20.02 -3.10
N ASP A 50 4.00 -21.13 -3.83
CA ASP A 50 4.44 -22.43 -3.32
C ASP A 50 5.93 -22.42 -2.98
N ARG A 51 6.77 -21.86 -3.84
CA ARG A 51 8.21 -21.74 -3.58
C ARG A 51 8.55 -20.87 -2.38
N GLN A 52 7.74 -19.82 -2.12
CA GLN A 52 7.95 -18.90 -1.01
C GLN A 52 7.16 -19.30 0.27
N GLY A 53 6.48 -20.45 0.28
CA GLY A 53 5.68 -20.92 1.41
C GLY A 53 4.48 -20.01 1.72
N ILE A 54 3.91 -19.38 0.69
CA ILE A 54 2.72 -18.52 0.78
C ILE A 54 1.47 -19.39 0.56
N ALA A 55 0.63 -19.47 1.58
CA ALA A 55 -0.63 -20.22 1.51
C ALA A 55 -1.70 -19.43 0.76
N THR A 56 -1.82 -18.17 1.07
CA THR A 56 -2.84 -17.27 0.50
C THR A 56 -2.22 -15.93 0.15
N SER A 57 -2.58 -15.37 -1.02
CA SER A 57 -2.26 -13.99 -1.40
C SER A 57 -3.52 -13.15 -1.54
N ILE A 58 -3.52 -11.96 -0.93
CA ILE A 58 -4.58 -10.97 -1.12
C ILE A 58 -4.18 -10.09 -2.30
N LEU A 59 -4.88 -10.25 -3.40
CA LEU A 59 -4.55 -9.59 -4.67
C LEU A 59 -5.00 -8.13 -4.68
N SER A 60 -4.21 -7.26 -5.29
CA SER A 60 -4.56 -5.88 -5.60
C SER A 60 -4.00 -5.45 -6.96
N ILE A 61 -4.63 -4.49 -7.64
CA ILE A 61 -3.95 -3.80 -8.73
C ILE A 61 -2.86 -2.89 -8.15
N SER A 62 -1.79 -2.69 -8.90
CA SER A 62 -0.74 -1.72 -8.60
C SER A 62 -1.08 -0.32 -9.14
N ALA A 63 -0.20 0.67 -8.91
CA ALA A 63 -0.22 1.89 -9.70
C ALA A 63 -0.17 1.56 -11.22
N PRO A 64 -0.77 2.38 -12.07
CA PRO A 64 -1.37 3.69 -11.78
C PRO A 64 -2.83 3.66 -11.31
N GLY A 65 -3.39 2.52 -10.92
CA GLY A 65 -4.78 2.40 -10.50
C GLY A 65 -5.73 2.26 -11.68
N ALA A 66 -6.99 2.72 -11.54
CA ALA A 66 -8.04 2.55 -12.56
C ALA A 66 -8.47 3.86 -13.25
N TYR A 67 -8.03 5.04 -12.78
CA TYR A 67 -8.45 6.33 -13.32
C TYR A 67 -7.39 6.95 -14.22
N PHE A 68 -7.80 7.31 -15.44
CA PHE A 68 -6.96 7.88 -16.49
C PHE A 68 -7.62 9.12 -17.16
N GLY A 69 -8.31 9.93 -16.35
CA GLY A 69 -9.01 11.12 -16.85
C GLY A 69 -10.43 10.85 -17.39
N ASP A 70 -10.88 9.60 -17.44
CA ASP A 70 -12.22 9.21 -17.87
C ASP A 70 -12.91 8.40 -16.77
N VAL A 71 -14.01 8.93 -16.24
CA VAL A 71 -14.78 8.31 -15.15
C VAL A 71 -15.49 7.03 -15.62
N GLY A 72 -15.99 7.00 -16.85
CA GLY A 72 -16.67 5.83 -17.43
C GLY A 72 -15.69 4.65 -17.56
N LEU A 73 -14.49 4.93 -18.09
CA LEU A 73 -13.42 3.92 -18.17
C LEU A 73 -12.99 3.44 -16.78
N ALA A 74 -12.89 4.34 -15.80
CA ALA A 74 -12.55 3.96 -14.43
C ALA A 74 -13.57 2.99 -13.82
N GLN A 75 -14.87 3.24 -14.05
CA GLN A 75 -15.95 2.35 -13.61
C GLN A 75 -15.87 0.98 -14.28
N GLU A 76 -15.62 0.95 -15.60
CA GLU A 76 -15.46 -0.28 -16.35
C GLU A 76 -14.26 -1.10 -15.84
N LEU A 77 -13.10 -0.46 -15.68
CA LEU A 77 -11.87 -1.12 -15.24
C LEU A 77 -11.98 -1.63 -13.80
N ALA A 78 -12.55 -0.84 -12.88
CA ALA A 78 -12.77 -1.26 -11.51
C ALA A 78 -13.66 -2.51 -11.47
N ARG A 79 -14.80 -2.51 -12.18
CA ARG A 79 -15.71 -3.63 -12.28
C ARG A 79 -15.02 -4.88 -12.84
N GLN A 80 -14.32 -4.76 -13.97
CA GLN A 80 -13.60 -5.88 -14.59
C GLN A 80 -12.53 -6.48 -13.67
N CYS A 81 -11.76 -5.65 -12.97
CA CYS A 81 -10.75 -6.12 -12.02
C CYS A 81 -11.39 -6.86 -10.83
N ASN A 82 -12.49 -6.33 -10.30
CA ASN A 82 -13.19 -6.92 -9.16
C ASN A 82 -13.83 -8.26 -9.51
N GLU A 83 -14.51 -8.35 -10.65
CA GLU A 83 -15.11 -9.60 -11.14
C GLU A 83 -14.05 -10.66 -11.44
N PHE A 84 -12.94 -10.26 -12.08
CA PHE A 84 -11.81 -11.17 -12.33
C PHE A 84 -11.21 -11.71 -11.01
N SER A 85 -11.11 -10.87 -9.98
CA SER A 85 -10.64 -11.28 -8.65
C SER A 85 -11.59 -12.30 -8.01
N ALA A 86 -12.89 -12.07 -8.11
CA ALA A 86 -13.90 -13.00 -7.58
C ALA A 86 -13.84 -14.36 -8.29
N ASP A 87 -13.64 -14.37 -9.60
CA ASP A 87 -13.46 -15.61 -10.38
C ASP A 87 -12.20 -16.36 -9.96
N LEU A 88 -11.09 -15.67 -9.69
CA LEU A 88 -9.85 -16.28 -9.16
C LEU A 88 -10.08 -16.89 -7.77
N ILE A 89 -10.75 -16.19 -6.87
CA ILE A 89 -11.06 -16.69 -5.53
C ILE A 89 -11.91 -17.96 -5.63
N LYS A 90 -12.88 -17.98 -6.55
CA LYS A 90 -13.75 -19.14 -6.79
C LYS A 90 -12.99 -20.31 -7.44
N ALA A 91 -12.11 -20.02 -8.38
CA ALA A 91 -11.33 -21.06 -9.09
C ALA A 91 -10.25 -21.71 -8.19
N TYR A 92 -9.70 -20.93 -7.26
CA TYR A 92 -8.61 -21.38 -6.37
C TYR A 92 -8.94 -21.10 -4.90
N PRO A 93 -9.90 -21.84 -4.31
CA PRO A 93 -10.34 -21.61 -2.93
C PRO A 93 -9.19 -21.66 -1.93
N GLY A 94 -9.08 -20.64 -1.10
CA GLY A 94 -8.04 -20.53 -0.07
C GLY A 94 -6.69 -20.03 -0.57
N ARG A 95 -6.44 -20.01 -1.88
CA ARG A 95 -5.17 -19.51 -2.43
C ARG A 95 -5.20 -18.01 -2.65
N PHE A 96 -6.37 -17.43 -2.94
CA PHE A 96 -6.53 -16.01 -3.21
C PHE A 96 -7.58 -15.36 -2.32
N GLY A 97 -7.30 -14.14 -1.94
CA GLY A 97 -8.22 -13.11 -1.55
C GLY A 97 -8.01 -11.90 -2.45
N ALA A 98 -8.79 -10.83 -2.28
CA ALA A 98 -8.60 -9.62 -3.07
C ALA A 98 -9.08 -8.35 -2.38
N PHE A 99 -8.40 -7.25 -2.65
CA PHE A 99 -8.86 -5.89 -2.39
C PHE A 99 -9.61 -5.36 -3.62
N ALA A 100 -10.81 -4.84 -3.38
CA ALA A 100 -11.62 -4.22 -4.42
C ALA A 100 -11.00 -2.92 -4.94
N VAL A 101 -11.06 -2.72 -6.23
CA VAL A 101 -10.71 -1.47 -6.90
C VAL A 101 -11.94 -0.56 -6.92
N LEU A 102 -11.78 0.72 -6.59
CA LEU A 102 -12.85 1.71 -6.63
C LEU A 102 -12.63 2.74 -7.73
N PRO A 103 -13.68 3.14 -8.49
CA PRO A 103 -13.58 4.09 -9.58
C PRO A 103 -13.53 5.54 -9.09
N LEU A 104 -12.61 5.87 -8.17
CA LEU A 104 -12.34 7.25 -7.81
C LEU A 104 -11.79 8.01 -9.03
N PRO A 105 -12.07 9.33 -9.17
CA PRO A 105 -12.61 10.26 -8.16
C PRO A 105 -14.13 10.32 -8.05
N ASP A 106 -14.90 9.55 -8.81
CA ASP A 106 -16.36 9.55 -8.69
C ASP A 106 -16.79 8.84 -7.39
N VAL A 107 -17.10 9.62 -6.37
CA VAL A 107 -17.49 9.12 -5.05
C VAL A 107 -18.78 8.30 -5.09
N GLY A 108 -19.73 8.70 -5.93
CA GLY A 108 -21.01 7.98 -6.08
C GLY A 108 -20.82 6.60 -6.69
N ALA A 109 -20.09 6.53 -7.79
CA ALA A 109 -19.74 5.27 -8.44
C ALA A 109 -18.85 4.40 -7.53
N ALA A 110 -17.90 5.00 -6.80
CA ALA A 110 -17.05 4.29 -5.87
C ALA A 110 -17.84 3.64 -4.71
N LEU A 111 -18.85 4.31 -4.15
CA LEU A 111 -19.75 3.73 -3.14
C LEU A 111 -20.59 2.58 -3.70
N ALA A 112 -21.10 2.71 -4.93
CA ALA A 112 -21.84 1.66 -5.59
C ALA A 112 -20.96 0.43 -5.86
N GLU A 113 -19.72 0.66 -6.36
CA GLU A 113 -18.76 -0.41 -6.62
C GLU A 113 -18.29 -1.09 -5.33
N LEU A 114 -18.04 -0.31 -4.26
CA LEU A 114 -17.71 -0.84 -2.93
C LEU A 114 -18.78 -1.81 -2.44
N THR A 115 -20.05 -1.40 -2.56
CA THR A 115 -21.18 -2.25 -2.17
C THR A 115 -21.22 -3.53 -3.01
N HIS A 116 -21.07 -3.40 -4.34
CA HIS A 116 -21.04 -4.56 -5.24
C HIS A 116 -19.89 -5.53 -4.91
N ALA A 117 -18.69 -4.99 -4.73
CA ALA A 117 -17.49 -5.79 -4.47
C ALA A 117 -17.57 -6.56 -3.14
N LEU A 118 -18.07 -5.92 -2.08
CA LEU A 118 -18.13 -6.56 -0.77
C LEU A 118 -19.37 -7.43 -0.57
N ASP A 119 -20.54 -7.01 -1.07
CA ASP A 119 -21.80 -7.71 -0.77
C ASP A 119 -22.12 -8.78 -1.81
N ASN A 120 -21.76 -8.59 -3.09
CA ASN A 120 -22.07 -9.53 -4.16
C ASN A 120 -20.88 -10.39 -4.58
N LEU A 121 -19.68 -9.79 -4.66
CA LEU A 121 -18.46 -10.50 -5.04
C LEU A 121 -17.71 -11.07 -3.83
N HIS A 122 -18.04 -10.65 -2.63
CA HIS A 122 -17.44 -11.09 -1.35
C HIS A 122 -15.91 -10.91 -1.30
N LEU A 123 -15.40 -9.80 -1.86
CA LEU A 123 -13.99 -9.45 -1.76
C LEU A 123 -13.61 -9.07 -0.33
N ASP A 124 -12.34 -9.17 0.02
CA ASP A 124 -11.84 -9.15 1.41
C ASP A 124 -11.60 -7.75 1.97
N GLY A 125 -11.50 -6.75 1.13
CA GLY A 125 -11.20 -5.37 1.50
C GLY A 125 -11.20 -4.45 0.29
N VAL A 126 -10.57 -3.30 0.44
CA VAL A 126 -10.47 -2.27 -0.62
C VAL A 126 -9.03 -1.81 -0.77
N VAL A 127 -8.56 -1.61 -2.00
CA VAL A 127 -7.32 -0.89 -2.28
C VAL A 127 -7.62 0.56 -2.63
N LEU A 128 -6.92 1.49 -1.97
CA LEU A 128 -6.94 2.91 -2.29
C LEU A 128 -5.53 3.35 -2.67
N MET A 129 -5.43 4.10 -3.78
CA MET A 129 -4.18 4.80 -4.08
C MET A 129 -3.99 5.94 -3.07
N THR A 130 -2.75 6.28 -2.74
CA THR A 130 -2.40 7.35 -1.81
C THR A 130 -3.02 8.68 -2.16
N ASN A 131 -3.16 8.93 -3.46
CA ASN A 131 -3.82 10.12 -4.00
C ASN A 131 -4.59 9.79 -5.29
N VAL A 132 -5.52 10.65 -5.65
CA VAL A 132 -6.20 10.68 -6.95
C VAL A 132 -6.05 12.09 -7.52
N GLU A 133 -5.34 12.24 -8.63
CA GLU A 133 -5.02 13.54 -9.24
C GLU A 133 -4.36 14.52 -8.25
N GLY A 134 -3.47 14.05 -7.39
CA GLY A 134 -2.80 14.86 -6.38
C GLY A 134 -3.65 15.19 -5.14
N ARG A 135 -4.90 14.74 -5.08
CA ARG A 135 -5.75 14.84 -3.89
C ARG A 135 -5.52 13.64 -3.00
N TYR A 136 -4.96 13.89 -1.83
CA TYR A 136 -4.57 12.83 -0.89
C TYR A 136 -5.74 12.31 -0.06
N LEU A 137 -5.66 11.05 0.33
CA LEU A 137 -6.57 10.45 1.31
C LEU A 137 -6.58 11.31 2.59
N GLY A 138 -7.77 11.50 3.17
CA GLY A 138 -7.96 12.38 4.33
C GLY A 138 -8.49 13.77 3.97
N GLU A 139 -8.51 14.16 2.68
CA GLU A 139 -9.26 15.31 2.23
C GLU A 139 -10.78 15.06 2.31
N PRO A 140 -11.60 16.09 2.63
CA PRO A 140 -13.05 15.92 2.87
C PRO A 140 -13.82 15.30 1.71
N VAL A 141 -13.32 15.39 0.48
CA VAL A 141 -13.96 14.77 -0.69
C VAL A 141 -14.05 13.24 -0.57
N PHE A 142 -13.12 12.61 0.16
CA PHE A 142 -13.11 11.17 0.38
C PHE A 142 -13.89 10.74 1.63
N ASP A 143 -14.38 11.68 2.45
CA ASP A 143 -15.10 11.36 3.69
C ASP A 143 -16.29 10.41 3.49
N PRO A 144 -17.11 10.50 2.42
CA PRO A 144 -18.20 9.52 2.23
C PRO A 144 -17.71 8.07 2.05
N ILE A 145 -16.58 7.89 1.33
CA ILE A 145 -15.96 6.56 1.18
C ILE A 145 -15.39 6.09 2.52
N LEU A 146 -14.64 6.96 3.21
CA LEU A 146 -14.06 6.63 4.51
C LEU A 146 -15.15 6.33 5.56
N ALA A 147 -16.27 7.05 5.54
CA ALA A 147 -17.40 6.78 6.42
C ALA A 147 -17.98 5.37 6.21
N GLU A 148 -18.16 4.95 4.96
CA GLU A 148 -18.69 3.63 4.65
C GLU A 148 -17.69 2.52 4.98
N LEU A 149 -16.40 2.70 4.67
CA LEU A 149 -15.32 1.80 5.09
C LEU A 149 -15.27 1.66 6.61
N ASN A 150 -15.39 2.77 7.35
CA ASN A 150 -15.42 2.80 8.80
C ASN A 150 -16.63 2.07 9.38
N ARG A 151 -17.82 2.33 8.81
CA ARG A 151 -19.07 1.68 9.24
C ARG A 151 -19.00 0.16 9.10
N ARG A 152 -18.39 -0.32 8.00
CA ARG A 152 -18.24 -1.76 7.70
C ARG A 152 -16.96 -2.37 8.30
N ARG A 153 -16.03 -1.56 8.83
CA ARG A 153 -14.70 -1.98 9.32
C ARG A 153 -13.89 -2.72 8.25
N VAL A 154 -13.90 -2.18 7.05
CA VAL A 154 -13.28 -2.81 5.87
C VAL A 154 -11.76 -2.66 5.92
N PRO A 155 -10.97 -3.76 5.83
CA PRO A 155 -9.54 -3.68 5.63
C PRO A 155 -9.25 -2.86 4.36
N THR A 156 -8.45 -1.80 4.52
CA THR A 156 -8.18 -0.83 3.47
C THR A 156 -6.69 -0.77 3.21
N PHE A 157 -6.27 -1.33 2.08
CA PHE A 157 -4.88 -1.32 1.64
C PHE A 157 -4.57 0.00 0.94
N VAL A 158 -3.54 0.71 1.41
CA VAL A 158 -3.10 1.99 0.85
C VAL A 158 -1.82 1.76 0.06
N HIS A 159 -1.91 1.92 -1.26
CA HIS A 159 -0.80 1.72 -2.18
C HIS A 159 -0.34 3.05 -2.80
N PRO A 160 0.97 3.32 -2.88
CA PRO A 160 1.48 4.55 -3.47
C PRO A 160 1.17 4.65 -4.96
N THR A 161 1.05 5.89 -5.42
CA THR A 161 1.03 6.24 -6.84
C THR A 161 1.67 7.60 -7.01
N SER A 162 2.29 7.88 -8.13
CA SER A 162 2.74 9.23 -8.42
C SER A 162 1.63 10.01 -9.14
N THR A 163 1.63 11.32 -9.00
CA THR A 163 0.72 12.21 -9.74
C THR A 163 0.95 12.13 -11.26
N GLU A 164 2.07 11.57 -11.67
CA GLU A 164 2.49 11.42 -13.07
C GLU A 164 2.17 10.04 -13.65
N ASP A 165 1.90 9.01 -12.82
CA ASP A 165 1.67 7.64 -13.26
C ASP A 165 0.41 7.49 -14.14
N GLY A 166 -0.59 8.38 -14.01
CA GLY A 166 -1.82 8.37 -14.80
C GLY A 166 -1.87 9.37 -15.95
N ALA A 167 -0.85 10.23 -16.12
CA ALA A 167 -0.85 11.21 -17.18
C ALA A 167 -0.43 10.58 -18.52
N ALA A 168 -1.34 10.54 -19.48
CA ALA A 168 -1.06 10.02 -20.82
C ALA A 168 0.18 10.70 -21.42
N GLY A 169 1.23 9.91 -21.70
CA GLY A 169 2.48 10.40 -22.30
C GLY A 169 3.62 10.67 -21.33
N HIS A 170 3.43 10.54 -20.03
CA HIS A 170 4.51 10.61 -19.04
C HIS A 170 4.81 9.21 -18.53
N SER A 171 5.80 8.56 -19.14
CA SER A 171 6.47 7.42 -18.53
C SER A 171 7.16 7.94 -17.26
N GLY A 172 6.63 7.61 -16.08
CA GLY A 172 7.03 8.05 -14.74
C GLY A 172 8.28 8.94 -14.74
N SER A 173 8.10 10.22 -14.47
CA SER A 173 9.22 11.16 -14.46
C SER A 173 10.14 10.79 -13.32
N SER A 174 11.12 10.04 -13.66
CA SER A 174 12.33 9.88 -12.86
C SER A 174 12.98 11.24 -12.71
N SER A 175 13.33 11.61 -11.48
CA SER A 175 14.25 12.72 -11.28
C SER A 175 15.52 12.42 -12.08
N ARG A 176 15.80 13.19 -13.11
CA ARG A 176 16.97 13.00 -13.96
C ARG A 176 18.21 13.43 -13.20
N VAL A 177 19.00 12.49 -12.75
CA VAL A 177 20.29 12.77 -12.11
C VAL A 177 21.38 12.68 -13.18
N PRO A 178 22.10 13.78 -13.47
CA PRO A 178 23.29 13.73 -14.32
C PRO A 178 24.35 12.89 -13.62
N TYR A 179 24.72 11.77 -14.19
CA TYR A 179 25.81 10.94 -13.69
C TYR A 179 27.10 11.32 -14.44
N PRO A 180 28.11 11.87 -13.77
CA PRO A 180 29.43 12.13 -14.40
C PRO A 180 30.15 10.79 -14.56
N PHE A 181 30.07 10.21 -15.74
CA PHE A 181 30.86 9.04 -16.09
C PHE A 181 32.21 9.53 -16.62
N ASP A 182 33.20 9.68 -15.73
CA ASP A 182 34.62 9.88 -16.11
C ASP A 182 35.22 8.52 -16.50
N SER A 183 34.93 8.06 -17.70
CA SER A 183 35.77 7.03 -18.30
C SER A 183 36.79 7.66 -19.23
N ILE A 184 38.07 7.49 -18.87
CA ILE A 184 39.27 7.96 -19.59
C ILE A 184 39.34 7.44 -21.04
N LEU A 185 38.42 6.60 -21.49
CA LEU A 185 38.45 5.90 -22.78
C LEU A 185 37.44 6.37 -23.82
N LEU A 186 36.54 7.32 -23.54
CA LEU A 186 35.55 7.75 -24.53
C LEU A 186 35.69 9.26 -24.81
N LYS A 187 36.22 9.58 -25.99
CA LYS A 187 36.31 10.96 -26.57
C LYS A 187 34.91 11.59 -26.86
N PHE A 188 33.85 11.10 -26.29
CA PHE A 188 32.50 11.66 -26.41
C PHE A 188 31.91 11.82 -25.02
N ARG A 189 31.91 13.06 -24.51
CA ARG A 189 31.10 13.44 -23.33
C ARG A 189 29.60 13.30 -23.64
N LYS A 190 29.04 12.13 -23.45
CA LYS A 190 27.59 11.99 -23.22
C LYS A 190 27.42 11.89 -21.73
N THR A 191 26.83 12.91 -21.11
CA THR A 191 26.31 12.83 -19.76
C THR A 191 25.26 11.74 -19.77
N ALA A 192 25.54 10.60 -19.16
CA ALA A 192 24.50 9.58 -18.98
C ALA A 192 23.49 10.14 -17.97
N VAL A 193 22.24 10.23 -18.38
CA VAL A 193 21.14 10.57 -17.48
C VAL A 193 20.58 9.24 -16.96
N VAL A 194 20.65 9.03 -15.67
CA VAL A 194 20.02 7.87 -15.03
C VAL A 194 18.62 8.28 -14.62
N ASP A 195 17.64 7.62 -15.21
CA ASP A 195 16.25 7.75 -14.79
C ASP A 195 16.04 6.88 -13.54
N LEU A 196 15.78 7.51 -12.39
CA LEU A 196 15.46 6.78 -11.16
C LEU A 196 13.99 6.31 -11.22
N PRO A 197 13.69 5.04 -10.96
CA PRO A 197 12.32 4.60 -10.85
C PRO A 197 11.59 5.36 -9.73
N VAL A 198 10.37 5.83 -9.98
CA VAL A 198 9.54 6.53 -8.96
C VAL A 198 9.29 5.64 -7.74
N SER A 199 9.24 4.34 -7.92
CA SER A 199 9.12 3.36 -6.84
C SER A 199 10.28 3.37 -5.85
N MET A 200 11.44 3.92 -6.24
CA MET A 200 12.64 3.91 -5.39
C MET A 200 12.53 4.89 -4.21
N VAL A 201 12.05 6.10 -4.45
CA VAL A 201 12.01 7.19 -3.45
C VAL A 201 10.62 7.81 -3.36
N ASP A 202 10.02 8.15 -4.51
CA ASP A 202 8.78 8.93 -4.54
C ASP A 202 7.61 8.17 -3.89
N TRP A 203 7.45 6.88 -4.19
CA TRP A 203 6.38 6.06 -3.63
C TRP A 203 6.41 5.92 -2.10
N PRO A 204 7.55 5.60 -1.44
CA PRO A 204 7.62 5.62 0.03
C PRO A 204 7.22 6.97 0.63
N PHE A 205 7.63 8.08 0.00
CA PHE A 205 7.26 9.40 0.47
C PHE A 205 5.81 9.78 0.12
N ASP A 206 5.24 9.23 -0.94
CA ASP A 206 3.84 9.44 -1.26
C ASP A 206 2.92 8.75 -0.25
N THR A 207 3.23 7.52 0.16
CA THR A 207 2.57 6.85 1.29
C THR A 207 2.67 7.69 2.57
N THR A 208 3.85 8.26 2.84
CA THR A 208 4.07 9.14 4.00
C THR A 208 3.19 10.39 3.95
N LYS A 209 3.05 11.02 2.78
CA LYS A 209 2.15 12.17 2.59
C LYS A 209 0.69 11.80 2.80
N ALA A 210 0.24 10.66 2.26
CA ALA A 210 -1.13 10.19 2.47
C ALA A 210 -1.45 10.01 3.96
N VAL A 211 -0.54 9.40 4.73
CA VAL A 211 -0.71 9.26 6.18
C VAL A 211 -0.70 10.61 6.88
N ALA A 212 0.16 11.54 6.48
CA ALA A 212 0.16 12.89 7.02
C ALA A 212 -1.18 13.60 6.78
N HIS A 213 -1.77 13.47 5.58
CA HIS A 213 -3.09 14.01 5.26
C HIS A 213 -4.21 13.34 6.08
N LEU A 214 -4.19 12.01 6.23
CA LEU A 214 -5.15 11.27 7.07
C LEU A 214 -5.07 11.71 8.53
N LEU A 215 -3.87 11.93 9.04
CA LEU A 215 -3.62 12.33 10.42
C LEU A 215 -4.03 13.78 10.67
N VAL A 216 -3.48 14.72 9.90
CA VAL A 216 -3.67 16.17 10.06
C VAL A 216 -5.09 16.57 9.64
N GLY A 217 -5.64 16.01 8.56
CA GLY A 217 -7.02 16.18 8.14
C GLY A 217 -8.04 15.57 9.11
N GLY A 218 -7.58 14.89 10.18
CA GLY A 218 -8.41 14.33 11.23
C GLY A 218 -9.18 13.06 10.80
N ALA A 219 -8.93 12.50 9.62
CA ALA A 219 -9.63 11.31 9.15
C ALA A 219 -9.40 10.10 10.08
N LEU A 220 -8.18 9.92 10.63
CA LEU A 220 -7.90 8.86 11.60
C LEU A 220 -8.69 9.00 12.90
N LYS A 221 -9.13 10.22 13.26
CA LYS A 221 -10.02 10.45 14.40
C LYS A 221 -11.48 10.24 14.04
N ARG A 222 -11.92 10.75 12.86
CA ARG A 222 -13.32 10.64 12.41
C ARG A 222 -13.70 9.22 12.05
N PHE A 223 -12.77 8.45 11.52
CA PHE A 223 -12.99 7.09 11.00
C PHE A 223 -12.11 6.07 11.73
N PRO A 224 -12.31 5.86 13.05
CA PRO A 224 -11.40 5.09 13.89
C PRO A 224 -11.42 3.59 13.66
N HIS A 225 -12.36 3.07 12.90
CA HIS A 225 -12.57 1.63 12.74
C HIS A 225 -12.09 1.09 11.40
N ILE A 226 -11.47 1.92 10.55
CA ILE A 226 -10.85 1.45 9.31
C ILE A 226 -9.50 0.81 9.64
N PRO A 227 -9.30 -0.49 9.39
CA PRO A 227 -7.97 -1.09 9.45
C PRO A 227 -7.18 -0.67 8.20
N PHE A 228 -6.45 0.44 8.28
CA PHE A 228 -5.57 0.87 7.19
C PHE A 228 -4.30 0.03 7.18
N ILE A 229 -4.03 -0.63 6.06
CA ILE A 229 -2.80 -1.39 5.78
C ILE A 229 -1.94 -0.55 4.86
N LEU A 230 -0.78 -0.14 5.34
CA LEU A 230 0.15 0.70 4.61
C LEU A 230 1.20 -0.14 3.91
N SER A 231 1.33 0.02 2.61
CA SER A 231 2.36 -0.65 1.81
C SER A 231 3.79 -0.22 2.20
N HIS A 232 4.76 -1.09 1.98
CA HIS A 232 6.19 -0.83 2.16
C HIS A 232 6.54 -0.28 3.55
N ALA A 233 6.02 -0.94 4.61
CA ALA A 233 6.16 -0.49 6.01
C ALA A 233 5.70 0.96 6.25
N GLY A 234 4.76 1.45 5.43
CA GLY A 234 4.27 2.83 5.53
C GLY A 234 5.27 3.87 5.03
N GLY A 235 6.23 3.48 4.20
CA GLY A 235 7.27 4.38 3.69
C GLY A 235 8.14 4.95 4.81
N ALA A 236 8.16 6.26 4.98
CA ALA A 236 8.93 6.92 6.04
C ALA A 236 8.11 7.19 7.31
N VAL A 237 6.85 6.72 7.40
CA VAL A 237 5.97 6.97 8.56
C VAL A 237 6.60 6.53 9.89
N PRO A 238 7.16 5.32 10.04
CA PRO A 238 7.76 4.91 11.32
C PRO A 238 8.92 5.79 11.75
N TYR A 239 9.79 6.20 10.82
CA TYR A 239 10.90 7.11 11.07
C TYR A 239 10.43 8.52 11.44
N LEU A 240 9.38 9.03 10.80
CA LEU A 240 8.83 10.36 11.00
C LEU A 240 7.70 10.41 12.04
N ALA A 241 7.34 9.31 12.70
CA ALA A 241 6.15 9.18 13.53
C ALA A 241 6.03 10.29 14.60
N TRP A 242 7.13 10.56 15.33
CA TRP A 242 7.15 11.65 16.31
C TRP A 242 6.92 13.02 15.68
N ARG A 243 7.55 13.27 14.52
CA ARG A 243 7.37 14.54 13.80
C ARG A 243 5.94 14.72 13.31
N LEU A 244 5.33 13.67 12.74
CA LEU A 244 3.94 13.69 12.28
C LEU A 244 2.98 13.94 13.45
N ALA A 245 3.16 13.23 14.56
CA ALA A 245 2.36 13.41 15.77
C ALA A 245 2.45 14.81 16.33
N LEU A 246 3.66 15.39 16.38
CA LEU A 246 3.89 16.74 16.87
C LEU A 246 3.18 17.81 16.01
N PHE A 247 3.15 17.64 14.69
CA PHE A 247 2.50 18.58 13.78
C PHE A 247 0.98 18.41 13.73
N GLN A 248 0.46 17.21 13.96
CA GLN A 248 -0.97 16.93 13.95
C GLN A 248 -1.76 17.85 14.90
N GLU A 249 -1.29 18.03 16.10
CA GLU A 249 -1.98 18.87 17.11
C GLU A 249 -1.95 20.35 16.77
N ARG A 250 -0.91 20.80 16.12
CA ARG A 250 -0.76 22.21 15.74
C ARG A 250 -1.62 22.60 14.56
N LEU A 251 -1.94 21.64 13.71
CA LEU A 251 -2.72 21.84 12.49
C LEU A 251 -4.17 21.37 12.64
N ASP A 252 -4.56 20.85 13.82
CA ASP A 252 -5.96 20.45 14.07
C ASP A 252 -6.87 21.69 14.03
N PRO A 253 -7.80 21.77 13.06
CA PRO A 253 -8.67 22.93 12.88
C PRO A 253 -9.58 23.19 14.09
N GLN A 254 -9.85 22.17 14.91
CA GLN A 254 -10.67 22.31 16.14
C GLN A 254 -9.89 22.92 17.30
N LEU A 255 -8.55 22.91 17.22
CA LEU A 255 -7.66 23.54 18.21
C LEU A 255 -7.14 24.89 17.71
N SER A 256 -7.43 25.26 16.47
CA SER A 256 -6.90 26.44 15.81
C SER A 256 -7.91 27.61 15.77
N ASP A 257 -8.04 28.34 16.85
CA ASP A 257 -8.29 29.79 16.76
C ASP A 257 -7.11 30.54 16.07
N ILE A 258 -6.19 29.77 15.47
CA ILE A 258 -4.85 30.17 15.00
C ILE A 258 -4.80 30.35 13.47
N ALA A 259 -5.88 30.09 12.75
CA ALA A 259 -5.91 30.22 11.29
C ALA A 259 -5.65 31.65 10.73
N ILE A 260 -5.45 32.63 11.58
CA ILE A 260 -5.35 34.04 11.18
C ILE A 260 -3.88 34.57 11.17
N HIS A 261 -2.91 33.92 11.82
CA HIS A 261 -1.56 34.49 11.96
C HIS A 261 -0.43 33.54 11.58
N GLY A 262 -0.41 33.06 10.35
CA GLY A 262 0.57 32.07 9.84
C GLY A 262 2.06 32.42 9.93
N ARG A 263 2.42 33.61 10.40
CA ARG A 263 3.82 34.02 10.60
C ARG A 263 4.30 33.97 12.06
N GLU A 264 3.40 34.12 13.02
CA GLU A 264 3.73 34.04 14.45
C GLU A 264 3.80 32.59 14.97
N MET A 265 3.23 31.65 14.22
CA MET A 265 3.15 30.25 14.60
C MET A 265 4.49 29.53 14.68
N LEU A 266 5.50 29.99 13.92
CA LEU A 266 6.82 29.37 13.88
C LEU A 266 7.76 29.80 15.03
N THR A 267 7.45 30.88 15.74
CA THR A 267 8.42 31.46 16.68
C THR A 267 8.01 31.45 18.15
N HIS A 268 6.74 31.37 18.51
CA HIS A 268 6.31 31.61 19.90
C HIS A 268 5.62 30.50 20.68
N LYS A 269 5.19 29.40 20.07
CA LYS A 269 4.51 28.30 20.79
C LYS A 269 5.26 26.94 20.84
N PHE A 270 6.54 26.92 20.47
CA PHE A 270 7.37 25.72 20.73
C PHE A 270 7.66 25.46 22.23
N SER A 271 7.27 26.35 23.08
CA SER A 271 7.74 26.33 24.46
C SER A 271 6.82 25.68 25.51
N ARG A 272 5.60 25.27 25.17
CA ARG A 272 4.70 24.62 26.16
C ARG A 272 3.59 23.81 25.49
N GLY A 273 3.90 22.65 24.92
CA GLY A 273 2.95 21.55 24.78
C GLY A 273 3.48 20.37 25.57
N PRO A 274 2.71 19.77 26.46
CA PRO A 274 3.18 18.62 27.21
C PRO A 274 3.46 17.46 26.25
N LEU A 275 4.46 16.64 26.58
CA LEU A 275 4.77 15.36 25.95
C LEU A 275 3.51 14.46 25.79
N GLU A 276 2.51 14.68 26.63
CA GLU A 276 1.21 13.99 26.62
C GLU A 276 0.35 14.26 25.39
N GLU A 277 0.44 15.44 24.77
CA GLU A 277 -0.35 15.77 23.57
C GLU A 277 0.21 15.09 22.33
N SER A 278 1.53 15.07 22.17
CA SER A 278 2.18 14.32 21.07
C SER A 278 1.96 12.80 21.18
N ALA A 279 1.65 12.29 22.37
CA ALA A 279 1.26 10.90 22.56
C ALA A 279 -0.02 10.55 21.81
N ARG A 280 -1.02 11.46 21.73
CA ARG A 280 -2.28 11.20 21.00
C ARG A 280 -2.07 10.99 19.50
N GLY A 281 -1.20 11.78 18.88
CA GLY A 281 -0.84 11.60 17.48
C GLY A 281 -0.15 10.26 17.23
N LEU A 282 0.75 9.84 18.13
CA LEU A 282 1.37 8.53 18.06
C LEU A 282 0.35 7.39 18.22
N ASP A 283 -0.64 7.54 19.11
CA ASP A 283 -1.67 6.52 19.32
C ASP A 283 -2.56 6.35 18.08
N LEU A 284 -2.78 7.42 17.30
CA LEU A 284 -3.45 7.30 16.00
C LEU A 284 -2.60 6.53 14.98
N LEU A 285 -1.30 6.79 14.93
CA LEU A 285 -0.38 6.08 14.04
C LEU A 285 -0.19 4.61 14.43
N ARG A 286 -0.21 4.29 15.73
CA ARG A 286 -0.10 2.91 16.24
C ARG A 286 -1.29 2.03 15.91
N ARG A 287 -2.40 2.60 15.47
CA ARG A 287 -3.58 1.84 15.02
C ARG A 287 -3.49 1.39 13.57
N LEU A 288 -2.52 1.89 12.82
CA LEU A 288 -2.27 1.51 11.44
C LEU A 288 -1.57 0.16 11.37
N TYR A 289 -1.79 -0.56 10.29
CA TYR A 289 -1.09 -1.79 9.94
C TYR A 289 -0.04 -1.49 8.87
N PHE A 290 1.02 -2.27 8.88
CA PHE A 290 2.18 -2.06 8.00
C PHE A 290 2.57 -3.38 7.36
N ASP A 291 2.75 -3.43 6.06
CA ASP A 291 3.28 -4.63 5.42
C ASP A 291 4.81 -4.67 5.42
N THR A 292 5.37 -5.76 4.93
CA THR A 292 6.83 -5.98 4.91
C THR A 292 7.45 -5.92 3.52
N ALA A 293 6.65 -5.59 2.47
CA ALA A 293 7.14 -5.55 1.10
C ALA A 293 8.33 -4.57 0.96
N PHE A 294 9.44 -5.01 0.36
CA PHE A 294 10.71 -4.26 0.25
C PHE A 294 11.29 -3.72 1.57
N SER A 295 10.74 -4.12 2.72
CA SER A 295 11.00 -3.44 3.99
C SER A 295 11.46 -4.36 5.12
N ALA A 296 11.53 -5.67 4.90
CA ALA A 296 11.95 -6.64 5.91
C ALA A 296 13.47 -6.61 6.12
N THR A 297 13.96 -5.54 6.76
CA THR A 297 15.38 -5.30 7.03
C THR A 297 15.58 -4.66 8.40
N PRO A 298 16.75 -4.82 9.05
CA PRO A 298 17.05 -4.15 10.32
C PRO A 298 16.93 -2.63 10.24
N TYR A 299 17.17 -2.03 9.08
CA TYR A 299 17.05 -0.57 8.87
C TYR A 299 15.62 -0.07 9.04
N VAL A 300 14.62 -0.89 8.67
CA VAL A 300 13.20 -0.56 8.79
C VAL A 300 12.61 -1.07 10.10
N PHE A 301 12.89 -2.32 10.47
CA PHE A 301 12.34 -2.92 11.69
C PHE A 301 12.69 -2.13 12.95
N GLY A 302 13.88 -1.51 13.02
CA GLY A 302 14.26 -0.69 14.18
C GLY A 302 13.26 0.44 14.48
N SER A 303 12.79 1.18 13.47
CA SER A 303 11.80 2.23 13.64
C SER A 303 10.37 1.70 13.69
N LEU A 304 10.05 0.65 12.93
CA LEU A 304 8.72 0.06 12.88
C LEU A 304 8.33 -0.60 14.21
N LEU A 305 9.21 -1.42 14.80
CA LEU A 305 8.98 -2.08 16.08
C LEU A 305 9.01 -1.10 17.27
N ALA A 306 9.61 0.09 17.11
CA ALA A 306 9.49 1.17 18.08
C ALA A 306 8.12 1.86 18.04
N LEU A 307 7.41 1.79 16.91
CA LEU A 307 6.09 2.41 16.72
C LEU A 307 4.95 1.43 17.07
N VAL A 308 5.00 0.21 16.54
CA VAL A 308 3.94 -0.82 16.67
C VAL A 308 4.52 -2.17 17.11
N ASP A 309 3.68 -3.00 17.70
CA ASP A 309 4.00 -4.40 17.94
C ASP A 309 3.74 -5.27 16.68
N THR A 310 4.16 -6.53 16.73
CA THR A 310 4.07 -7.46 15.61
C THR A 310 2.65 -7.79 15.16
N SER A 311 1.63 -7.54 15.98
CA SER A 311 0.22 -7.74 15.62
C SER A 311 -0.29 -6.70 14.62
N HIS A 312 0.43 -5.60 14.43
CA HIS A 312 0.17 -4.57 13.44
C HIS A 312 1.10 -4.64 12.23
N ILE A 313 1.93 -5.68 12.13
CA ILE A 313 2.79 -5.93 10.98
C ILE A 313 2.25 -7.13 10.22
N LEU A 314 2.19 -7.02 8.89
CA LEU A 314 1.62 -8.01 7.99
C LEU A 314 2.69 -8.48 6.99
N PHE A 315 2.69 -9.75 6.66
CA PHE A 315 3.55 -10.26 5.60
C PHE A 315 3.09 -9.71 4.24
N GLY A 316 3.99 -9.09 3.49
CA GLY A 316 3.76 -8.57 2.16
C GLY A 316 5.01 -8.73 1.31
N THR A 317 4.87 -9.08 0.03
CA THR A 317 6.00 -9.39 -0.86
C THR A 317 6.17 -8.47 -2.04
N ASP A 318 5.10 -7.78 -2.46
CA ASP A 318 5.02 -7.04 -3.72
C ASP A 318 5.20 -7.93 -4.99
N LEU A 319 5.00 -9.26 -4.85
CA LEU A 319 4.99 -10.16 -6.00
C LEU A 319 3.94 -9.73 -7.03
N GLY A 320 4.19 -10.05 -8.28
CA GLY A 320 3.42 -9.55 -9.42
C GLY A 320 4.09 -8.35 -10.09
N VAL A 321 4.78 -7.49 -9.32
CA VAL A 321 5.65 -6.41 -9.81
C VAL A 321 7.10 -6.65 -9.39
N ALA A 322 7.32 -7.00 -8.13
CA ALA A 322 8.65 -7.30 -7.61
C ALA A 322 9.18 -8.65 -8.14
N ALA A 323 10.49 -8.73 -8.31
CA ALA A 323 11.16 -9.98 -8.63
C ALA A 323 11.13 -10.96 -7.46
N GLU A 324 11.11 -12.28 -7.74
CA GLU A 324 11.01 -13.35 -6.73
C GLU A 324 12.06 -13.25 -5.60
N PHE A 325 13.27 -12.77 -5.91
CA PHE A 325 14.30 -12.62 -4.89
C PHE A 325 13.92 -11.63 -3.78
N VAL A 326 13.03 -10.66 -4.05
CA VAL A 326 12.52 -9.70 -3.06
C VAL A 326 11.64 -10.43 -2.05
N ALA A 327 10.74 -11.31 -2.50
CA ALA A 327 9.93 -12.13 -1.61
C ALA A 327 10.81 -13.06 -0.74
N ALA A 328 11.82 -13.70 -1.33
CA ALA A 328 12.79 -14.52 -0.59
C ALA A 328 13.57 -13.69 0.45
N GLN A 329 13.93 -12.45 0.11
CA GLN A 329 14.57 -11.51 1.04
C GLN A 329 13.62 -11.13 2.19
N THR A 330 12.34 -10.90 1.90
CA THR A 330 11.32 -10.62 2.93
C THR A 330 11.20 -11.77 3.92
N VAL A 331 11.06 -13.01 3.43
CA VAL A 331 11.01 -14.22 4.26
C VAL A 331 12.25 -14.32 5.17
N ARG A 332 13.43 -14.14 4.59
CA ARG A 332 14.70 -14.21 5.33
C ARG A 332 14.81 -13.07 6.35
N GLY A 333 14.48 -11.83 5.96
CA GLY A 333 14.60 -10.67 6.82
C GLY A 333 13.72 -10.79 8.09
N ILE A 334 12.49 -11.31 7.97
CA ILE A 334 11.64 -11.58 9.13
C ILE A 334 12.25 -12.70 10.00
N ALA A 335 12.78 -13.76 9.38
CA ALA A 335 13.35 -14.90 10.11
C ALA A 335 14.63 -14.54 10.88
N GLU A 336 15.44 -13.65 10.35
CA GLU A 336 16.75 -13.27 10.90
C GLU A 336 16.69 -12.06 11.85
N GLU A 337 15.56 -11.32 11.92
CA GLU A 337 15.45 -10.13 12.77
C GLU A 337 15.49 -10.49 14.26
N PRO A 338 16.51 -10.06 15.01
CA PRO A 338 16.66 -10.42 16.42
C PRO A 338 15.56 -9.83 17.32
N GLY A 339 14.99 -8.69 16.93
CA GLY A 339 13.93 -8.00 17.68
C GLY A 339 12.56 -8.68 17.58
N ILE A 340 12.42 -9.74 16.78
CA ILE A 340 11.15 -10.45 16.56
C ILE A 340 11.22 -11.85 17.17
N SER A 341 10.38 -12.11 18.18
CA SER A 341 10.24 -13.44 18.78
C SER A 341 9.63 -14.44 17.80
N GLN A 342 9.66 -15.73 18.12
CA GLN A 342 9.02 -16.77 17.33
C GLN A 342 7.51 -16.51 17.15
N ASP A 343 6.80 -16.14 18.22
CA ASP A 343 5.38 -15.79 18.16
C ASP A 343 5.15 -14.51 17.32
N GLY A 344 6.06 -13.54 17.44
CA GLY A 344 6.02 -12.33 16.61
C GLY A 344 6.21 -12.64 15.12
N ARG A 345 7.04 -13.61 14.76
CA ARG A 345 7.18 -14.07 13.36
C ARG A 345 5.89 -14.69 12.84
N LEU A 346 5.26 -15.57 13.62
CA LEU A 346 3.96 -16.16 13.26
C LEU A 346 2.87 -15.09 13.14
N ALA A 347 2.88 -14.10 14.05
CA ALA A 347 1.98 -12.97 13.97
C ALA A 347 2.14 -12.25 12.61
N ILE A 348 3.36 -11.85 12.24
CA ILE A 348 3.63 -11.16 10.97
C ILE A 348 3.27 -12.04 9.77
N GLU A 349 3.72 -13.30 9.77
CA GLU A 349 3.58 -14.20 8.63
C GLU A 349 2.11 -14.60 8.37
N ARG A 350 1.24 -14.57 9.42
CA ARG A 350 -0.11 -15.12 9.31
C ARG A 350 -1.15 -14.49 10.23
N ASP A 351 -0.92 -14.49 11.56
CA ASP A 351 -2.02 -14.33 12.51
C ASP A 351 -2.60 -12.92 12.51
N SER A 352 -1.76 -11.90 12.27
CA SER A 352 -2.20 -10.51 12.09
C SER A 352 -3.16 -10.40 10.89
N ALA A 353 -2.84 -11.05 9.76
CA ALA A 353 -3.72 -11.10 8.60
C ALA A 353 -5.04 -11.84 8.91
N LEU A 354 -5.00 -12.96 9.63
CA LEU A 354 -6.22 -13.68 10.04
C LEU A 354 -7.14 -12.86 10.95
N SER A 355 -6.61 -11.89 11.68
CA SER A 355 -7.43 -10.97 12.47
C SER A 355 -8.25 -10.01 11.60
N LEU A 356 -7.69 -9.60 10.46
CA LEU A 356 -8.31 -8.68 9.50
C LEU A 356 -9.18 -9.39 8.45
N PHE A 357 -8.85 -10.63 8.09
CA PHE A 357 -9.51 -11.41 7.06
C PHE A 357 -10.13 -12.70 7.62
N PRO A 358 -11.26 -12.59 8.37
CA PRO A 358 -11.87 -13.75 9.06
C PRO A 358 -12.25 -14.89 8.12
N ARG A 359 -12.56 -14.61 6.85
CA ARG A 359 -12.88 -15.61 5.83
C ARG A 359 -11.76 -16.63 5.65
N LEU A 360 -10.51 -16.23 5.87
CA LEU A 360 -9.35 -17.10 5.73
C LEU A 360 -9.12 -18.03 6.94
N ARG A 361 -9.88 -17.84 8.02
CA ARG A 361 -9.82 -18.75 9.18
C ARG A 361 -10.46 -20.09 8.78
N GLY A 362 -9.73 -21.17 8.92
CA GLY A 362 -10.24 -22.51 8.64
C GLY A 362 -10.17 -22.92 7.16
N VAL A 363 -9.60 -22.10 6.29
CA VAL A 363 -9.21 -22.56 4.95
C VAL A 363 -8.11 -23.59 5.11
N PRO A 364 -8.29 -24.88 4.69
CA PRO A 364 -7.23 -25.86 4.76
C PRO A 364 -6.06 -25.35 3.90
N VAL A 365 -4.87 -25.28 4.49
CA VAL A 365 -3.64 -25.10 3.73
C VAL A 365 -3.40 -26.43 3.02
N SER A 366 -3.98 -26.57 1.82
CA SER A 366 -3.75 -27.76 1.01
C SER A 366 -2.34 -27.66 0.44
N PRO A 367 -1.47 -28.66 0.61
CA PRO A 367 -0.28 -28.74 -0.22
C PRO A 367 -0.76 -28.78 -1.67
N ALA A 368 -0.08 -28.00 -2.54
CA ALA A 368 -0.37 -28.00 -3.96
C ALA A 368 -0.57 -29.43 -4.44
N GLY A 369 -1.67 -29.68 -5.16
CA GLY A 369 -2.02 -30.99 -5.64
C GLY A 369 -0.84 -31.64 -6.37
N LEU A 370 -0.54 -32.87 -5.98
CA LEU A 370 0.31 -33.78 -6.71
C LEU A 370 -0.31 -34.07 -8.07
#